data_68aa52161e6f73ca1bd9febb8395e0b4
#
_entry.id   68aa52161e6f73ca1bd9febb8395e0b4
#
_cell.length_a   1.000
_cell.length_b   1.000
_cell.length_c   1.000
_cell.angle_alpha   90.00
_cell.angle_beta   90.00
_cell.angle_gamma   90.00
#
_symmetry.space_group_name_H-M   'P 1'
#
loop_
_entity.id
_entity.type
_entity.pdbx_description
1 polymer ?
#
loop_
_entity_poly.entity_id
_entity_poly.type
_entity_poly.pdbx_seq_one_letter_code
_entity_poly.pdbx_strand_id
1 'polypeptide(L)'
;MPQPLPLQIWQRRRRFWRMLLVLGLALVGLDRLFPLHLPDPSTLFAQVVVDRQGIPLRAFADAQGVWRYPVRLDDVSPHYIEAVLGYEDRRFYDHLGINPLALLRAAGQNLAAGRVVSGGSTLSMQVARLLHPHSRTLWGKAIQIARTLQLEAHLNKQEILNLYLNLAPFGGTIEGVQAASFTYLHKPARDLTLAEAALLAVLPQAPSNYRPDRYPEQAQQARDKLLRRLARQGDWTAEAVAQALEEQVVAFPPRHPQHAPLLARRLIAEHPQEAVIRTTLE
;
A
#
# COMPACT_ATOMS: atom_id res chain seq x y z
N MET A 1 -25.07 11.79 -51.63
CA MET A 1 -25.61 10.66 -50.86
C MET A 1 -24.42 9.88 -50.30
N PRO A 2 -24.31 9.64 -49.01
CA PRO A 2 -23.23 8.85 -48.43
C PRO A 2 -23.37 7.38 -48.89
N GLN A 3 -22.30 6.81 -49.42
CA GLN A 3 -22.30 5.42 -49.83
C GLN A 3 -22.44 4.49 -48.59
N PRO A 4 -23.26 3.41 -48.69
CA PRO A 4 -23.41 2.47 -47.61
C PRO A 4 -22.08 1.77 -47.31
N LEU A 5 -21.67 1.73 -46.05
CA LEU A 5 -20.47 1.01 -45.59
C LEU A 5 -20.52 -0.45 -46.06
N PRO A 6 -19.41 -1.02 -46.59
CA PRO A 6 -19.39 -2.40 -47.11
C PRO A 6 -19.78 -3.39 -45.99
N LEU A 7 -20.65 -4.33 -46.32
CA LEU A 7 -21.20 -5.38 -45.43
C LEU A 7 -20.17 -6.06 -44.52
N GLN A 8 -18.93 -6.18 -44.99
CA GLN A 8 -17.81 -6.75 -44.26
C GLN A 8 -17.38 -5.91 -43.03
N ILE A 9 -17.44 -4.55 -43.13
CA ILE A 9 -17.11 -3.66 -42.02
C ILE A 9 -18.20 -3.76 -40.96
N TRP A 10 -19.46 -3.85 -41.37
CA TRP A 10 -20.58 -3.97 -40.43
C TRP A 10 -20.56 -5.32 -39.67
N GLN A 11 -20.25 -6.42 -40.37
CA GLN A 11 -20.09 -7.75 -39.78
C GLN A 11 -18.89 -7.81 -38.79
N ARG A 12 -17.75 -7.17 -39.12
CA ARG A 12 -16.59 -7.06 -38.23
C ARG A 12 -16.94 -6.27 -36.97
N ARG A 13 -17.66 -5.14 -37.09
CA ARG A 13 -18.13 -4.35 -35.94
C ARG A 13 -19.09 -5.16 -35.05
N ARG A 14 -20.05 -5.89 -35.62
CA ARG A 14 -20.96 -6.75 -34.82
C ARG A 14 -20.22 -7.89 -34.14
N ARG A 15 -19.24 -8.51 -34.75
CA ARG A 15 -18.40 -9.54 -34.12
C ARG A 15 -17.60 -8.95 -32.95
N PHE A 16 -17.01 -7.78 -33.16
CA PHE A 16 -16.28 -7.06 -32.10
C PHE A 16 -17.17 -6.74 -30.89
N TRP A 17 -18.35 -6.17 -31.12
CA TRP A 17 -19.29 -5.85 -30.03
C TRP A 17 -19.82 -7.11 -29.33
N ARG A 18 -20.09 -8.20 -30.06
CA ARG A 18 -20.48 -9.48 -29.46
C ARG A 18 -19.35 -10.05 -28.60
N MET A 19 -18.11 -9.97 -29.06
CA MET A 19 -16.94 -10.41 -28.29
C MET A 19 -16.79 -9.59 -27.00
N LEU A 20 -16.96 -8.26 -27.05
CA LEU A 20 -16.92 -7.41 -25.86
C LEU A 20 -18.06 -7.72 -24.89
N LEU A 21 -19.26 -7.98 -25.39
CA LEU A 21 -20.39 -8.38 -24.56
C LEU A 21 -20.12 -9.71 -23.85
N VAL A 22 -19.66 -10.72 -24.59
CA VAL A 22 -19.31 -12.04 -24.03
C VAL A 22 -18.20 -11.90 -22.98
N LEU A 23 -17.16 -11.11 -23.28
CA LEU A 23 -16.10 -10.83 -22.32
C LEU A 23 -16.62 -10.13 -21.07
N GLY A 24 -17.49 -9.12 -21.23
CA GLY A 24 -18.12 -8.43 -20.09
C GLY A 24 -18.96 -9.37 -19.23
N LEU A 25 -19.79 -10.22 -19.84
CA LEU A 25 -20.58 -11.22 -19.15
C LEU A 25 -19.70 -12.25 -18.42
N ALA A 26 -18.62 -12.68 -19.08
CA ALA A 26 -17.65 -13.60 -18.45
C ALA A 26 -16.96 -12.96 -17.24
N LEU A 27 -16.57 -11.69 -17.32
CA LEU A 27 -15.98 -10.95 -16.19
C LEU A 27 -16.97 -10.80 -15.03
N VAL A 28 -18.22 -10.44 -15.32
CA VAL A 28 -19.29 -10.37 -14.28
C VAL A 28 -19.55 -11.76 -13.68
N GLY A 29 -19.60 -12.80 -14.50
CA GLY A 29 -19.77 -14.19 -14.02
C GLY A 29 -18.59 -14.61 -13.14
N LEU A 30 -17.37 -14.30 -13.53
CA LEU A 30 -16.16 -14.59 -12.75
C LEU A 30 -16.16 -13.83 -11.41
N ASP A 31 -16.57 -12.57 -11.41
CA ASP A 31 -16.70 -11.76 -10.20
C ASP A 31 -17.72 -12.35 -9.21
N ARG A 32 -18.85 -12.85 -9.73
CA ARG A 32 -19.88 -13.51 -8.91
C ARG A 32 -19.45 -14.89 -8.36
N LEU A 33 -18.68 -15.65 -9.14
CA LEU A 33 -18.16 -16.95 -8.72
C LEU A 33 -16.97 -16.83 -7.74
N PHE A 34 -16.18 -15.78 -7.86
CA PHE A 34 -15.01 -15.51 -7.04
C PHE A 34 -15.07 -14.10 -6.45
N PRO A 35 -16.01 -13.81 -5.55
CA PRO A 35 -16.22 -12.46 -5.03
C PRO A 35 -14.97 -11.88 -4.38
N LEU A 36 -14.85 -10.56 -4.46
CA LEU A 36 -13.81 -9.82 -3.76
C LEU A 36 -14.13 -9.81 -2.28
N HIS A 37 -13.31 -10.51 -1.49
CA HIS A 37 -13.42 -10.45 -0.04
C HIS A 37 -12.53 -9.32 0.47
N LEU A 38 -13.17 -8.23 0.88
CA LEU A 38 -12.49 -7.18 1.64
C LEU A 38 -12.50 -7.59 3.11
N PRO A 39 -11.40 -7.40 3.83
CA PRO A 39 -11.36 -7.71 5.24
C PRO A 39 -12.32 -6.79 6.00
N ASP A 40 -13.02 -7.35 6.97
CA ASP A 40 -13.87 -6.58 7.87
C ASP A 40 -12.99 -5.64 8.71
N PRO A 41 -13.25 -4.32 8.71
CA PRO A 41 -12.50 -3.38 9.53
C PRO A 41 -12.44 -3.74 11.01
N SER A 42 -13.51 -4.36 11.56
CA SER A 42 -13.57 -4.76 12.97
C SER A 42 -12.61 -5.90 13.32
N THR A 43 -12.25 -6.73 12.35
CA THR A 43 -11.35 -7.88 12.54
C THR A 43 -9.95 -7.66 11.94
N LEU A 44 -9.83 -6.72 11.01
CA LEU A 44 -8.57 -6.43 10.33
C LEU A 44 -7.56 -5.73 11.24
N PHE A 45 -8.04 -4.84 12.12
CA PHE A 45 -7.18 -3.99 12.90
C PHE A 45 -6.94 -4.52 14.31
N ALA A 46 -5.72 -4.32 14.77
CA ALA A 46 -5.40 -4.38 16.18
C ALA A 46 -6.19 -3.31 16.95
N GLN A 47 -6.72 -3.64 18.10
CA GLN A 47 -7.39 -2.64 18.93
C GLN A 47 -6.34 -1.72 19.57
N VAL A 48 -6.58 -0.42 19.48
CA VAL A 48 -5.68 0.60 20.02
C VAL A 48 -6.45 1.53 20.93
N VAL A 49 -5.99 1.67 22.16
CA VAL A 49 -6.48 2.68 23.11
C VAL A 49 -5.55 3.88 23.00
N VAL A 50 -6.10 5.04 22.68
CA VAL A 50 -5.36 6.28 22.47
C VAL A 50 -5.76 7.35 23.49
N ASP A 51 -4.86 8.30 23.73
CA ASP A 51 -5.14 9.50 24.52
C ASP A 51 -6.05 10.48 23.74
N ARG A 52 -6.25 11.69 24.31
CA ARG A 52 -7.03 12.77 23.68
C ARG A 52 -6.42 13.23 22.35
N GLN A 53 -5.10 13.20 22.21
CA GLN A 53 -4.36 13.63 21.03
C GLN A 53 -4.26 12.53 19.96
N GLY A 54 -4.67 11.29 20.27
CA GLY A 54 -4.59 10.14 19.39
C GLY A 54 -3.26 9.37 19.48
N ILE A 55 -2.47 9.63 20.52
CA ILE A 55 -1.23 8.90 20.80
C ILE A 55 -1.58 7.57 21.48
N PRO A 56 -1.04 6.44 21.04
CA PRO A 56 -1.32 5.15 21.62
C PRO A 56 -0.89 5.03 23.09
N LEU A 57 -1.85 4.80 23.97
CA LEU A 57 -1.60 4.41 25.35
C LEU A 57 -1.30 2.92 25.43
N ARG A 58 -2.04 2.13 24.67
CA ARG A 58 -1.83 0.69 24.54
C ARG A 58 -2.41 0.19 23.23
N ALA A 59 -1.67 -0.69 22.58
CA ALA A 59 -2.15 -1.43 21.43
C ALA A 59 -2.17 -2.93 21.76
N PHE A 60 -2.99 -3.67 21.04
CA PHE A 60 -3.12 -5.12 21.13
C PHE A 60 -2.97 -5.68 19.72
N ALA A 61 -2.22 -6.76 19.57
CA ALA A 61 -2.13 -7.43 18.28
C ALA A 61 -3.48 -8.06 17.90
N ASP A 62 -3.71 -8.25 16.62
CA ASP A 62 -4.86 -9.03 16.14
C ASP A 62 -4.70 -10.52 16.50
N ALA A 63 -5.69 -11.34 16.13
CA ALA A 63 -5.69 -12.78 16.42
C ALA A 63 -4.51 -13.54 15.78
N GLN A 64 -3.86 -12.97 14.78
CA GLN A 64 -2.68 -13.48 14.11
C GLN A 64 -1.36 -12.96 14.71
N GLY A 65 -1.42 -12.10 15.71
CA GLY A 65 -0.27 -11.46 16.33
C GLY A 65 0.30 -10.28 15.51
N VAL A 66 -0.48 -9.75 14.57
CA VAL A 66 -0.08 -8.63 13.73
C VAL A 66 -0.52 -7.30 14.34
N TRP A 67 0.33 -6.30 14.21
CA TRP A 67 0.10 -4.94 14.70
C TRP A 67 -0.28 -4.05 13.53
N ARG A 68 -1.58 -3.71 13.43
CA ARG A 68 -2.13 -2.78 12.45
C ARG A 68 -2.92 -1.70 13.17
N TYR A 69 -2.45 -0.47 13.11
CA TYR A 69 -3.20 0.66 13.66
C TYR A 69 -3.95 1.32 12.52
N PRO A 70 -5.30 1.38 12.58
CA PRO A 70 -6.08 1.93 11.50
C PRO A 70 -5.73 3.40 11.27
N VAL A 71 -5.60 3.77 10.01
CA VAL A 71 -5.36 5.15 9.60
C VAL A 71 -6.17 5.47 8.35
N ARG A 72 -6.67 6.69 8.28
CA ARG A 72 -7.31 7.23 7.08
C ARG A 72 -6.26 7.94 6.23
N LEU A 73 -6.53 8.06 4.93
CA LEU A 73 -5.65 8.78 4.00
C LEU A 73 -5.34 10.21 4.47
N ASP A 74 -6.36 10.92 5.01
CA ASP A 74 -6.24 12.30 5.48
C ASP A 74 -5.43 12.42 6.79
N ASP A 75 -5.19 11.31 7.49
CA ASP A 75 -4.41 11.26 8.73
C ASP A 75 -2.96 10.81 8.50
N VAL A 76 -2.50 10.80 7.24
CA VAL A 76 -1.12 10.46 6.86
C VAL A 76 -0.45 11.68 6.22
N SER A 77 0.82 11.90 6.56
CA SER A 77 1.62 12.99 5.98
C SER A 77 1.58 12.96 4.44
N PRO A 78 1.30 14.09 3.78
CA PRO A 78 1.38 14.21 2.32
C PRO A 78 2.72 13.73 1.78
N HIS A 79 3.82 14.00 2.49
CA HIS A 79 5.16 13.55 2.10
C HIS A 79 5.25 12.02 1.97
N TYR A 80 4.56 11.27 2.85
CA TYR A 80 4.55 9.82 2.75
C TYR A 80 3.76 9.34 1.52
N ILE A 81 2.62 9.96 1.25
CA ILE A 81 1.80 9.63 0.08
C ILE A 81 2.59 9.90 -1.21
N GLU A 82 3.23 11.07 -1.31
CA GLU A 82 4.08 11.45 -2.44
C GLU A 82 5.27 10.48 -2.61
N ALA A 83 5.93 10.11 -1.50
CA ALA A 83 7.04 9.17 -1.51
C ALA A 83 6.62 7.79 -2.02
N VAL A 84 5.51 7.25 -1.52
CA VAL A 84 4.98 5.94 -1.95
C VAL A 84 4.57 5.96 -3.41
N LEU A 85 3.82 6.96 -3.84
CA LEU A 85 3.41 7.11 -5.24
C LEU A 85 4.62 7.25 -6.17
N GLY A 86 5.54 8.15 -5.86
CA GLY A 86 6.74 8.36 -6.67
C GLY A 86 7.69 7.15 -6.69
N TYR A 87 7.68 6.34 -5.63
CA TYR A 87 8.51 5.14 -5.53
C TYR A 87 7.91 3.93 -6.21
N GLU A 88 6.66 3.60 -5.87
CA GLU A 88 6.00 2.36 -6.25
C GLU A 88 5.19 2.51 -7.55
N ASP A 89 4.48 3.62 -7.73
CA ASP A 89 3.53 3.76 -8.83
C ASP A 89 3.21 5.24 -9.15
N ARG A 90 4.12 5.91 -9.82
CA ARG A 90 4.01 7.34 -10.14
C ARG A 90 2.75 7.70 -10.95
N ARG A 91 2.21 6.76 -11.70
CA ARG A 91 1.00 6.94 -12.51
C ARG A 91 -0.21 6.22 -11.93
N PHE A 92 -0.26 6.07 -10.61
CA PHE A 92 -1.30 5.33 -9.91
C PHE A 92 -2.72 5.77 -10.30
N TYR A 93 -2.92 7.06 -10.45
CA TYR A 93 -4.24 7.63 -10.80
C TYR A 93 -4.57 7.55 -12.29
N ASP A 94 -3.59 7.24 -13.18
CA ASP A 94 -3.74 7.31 -14.63
C ASP A 94 -4.07 5.96 -15.28
N HIS A 95 -4.04 4.86 -14.54
CA HIS A 95 -4.28 3.52 -15.09
C HIS A 95 -5.32 2.72 -14.29
N LEU A 96 -5.92 1.72 -14.92
CA LEU A 96 -6.91 0.82 -14.31
C LEU A 96 -6.22 -0.37 -13.61
N GLY A 97 -5.39 -0.09 -12.63
CA GLY A 97 -4.71 -1.07 -11.78
C GLY A 97 -3.51 -1.78 -12.42
N ILE A 98 -3.39 -1.79 -13.72
CA ILE A 98 -2.29 -2.39 -14.47
C ILE A 98 -1.65 -1.34 -15.34
N ASN A 99 -0.31 -1.28 -15.34
CA ASN A 99 0.46 -0.43 -16.24
C ASN A 99 1.19 -1.31 -17.28
N PRO A 100 0.60 -1.51 -18.49
CA PRO A 100 1.19 -2.38 -19.50
C PRO A 100 2.59 -1.94 -19.95
N LEU A 101 2.82 -0.63 -20.04
CA LEU A 101 4.13 -0.08 -20.40
C LEU A 101 5.19 -0.37 -19.34
N ALA A 102 4.83 -0.29 -18.05
CA ALA A 102 5.72 -0.65 -16.96
C ALA A 102 6.02 -2.16 -16.95
N LEU A 103 5.03 -3.00 -17.24
CA LEU A 103 5.21 -4.45 -17.36
C LEU A 103 6.14 -4.80 -18.54
N LEU A 104 5.94 -4.21 -19.71
CA LEU A 104 6.79 -4.43 -20.88
C LEU A 104 8.22 -3.95 -20.63
N ARG A 105 8.38 -2.76 -20.05
CA ARG A 105 9.70 -2.24 -19.66
C ARG A 105 10.40 -3.18 -18.69
N ALA A 106 9.71 -3.64 -17.62
CA ALA A 106 10.27 -4.54 -16.64
C ALA A 106 10.65 -5.89 -17.26
N ALA A 107 9.83 -6.44 -18.15
CA ALA A 107 10.12 -7.65 -18.88
C ALA A 107 11.38 -7.51 -19.75
N GLY A 108 11.52 -6.42 -20.50
CA GLY A 108 12.71 -6.14 -21.32
C GLY A 108 13.97 -5.97 -20.46
N GLN A 109 13.90 -5.23 -19.35
CA GLN A 109 15.03 -5.03 -18.44
C GLN A 109 15.46 -6.33 -17.77
N ASN A 110 14.52 -7.17 -17.34
CA ASN A 110 14.80 -8.44 -16.70
C ASN A 110 15.41 -9.45 -17.68
N LEU A 111 14.91 -9.47 -18.92
CA LEU A 111 15.46 -10.31 -19.98
C LEU A 111 16.89 -9.89 -20.34
N ALA A 112 17.12 -8.59 -20.52
CA ALA A 112 18.47 -8.07 -20.82
C ALA A 112 19.47 -8.31 -19.69
N ALA A 113 19.02 -8.28 -18.42
CA ALA A 113 19.87 -8.50 -17.25
C ALA A 113 20.03 -9.99 -16.88
N GLY A 114 19.28 -10.91 -17.47
CA GLY A 114 19.25 -12.33 -17.10
C GLY A 114 18.78 -12.63 -15.67
N ARG A 115 18.25 -11.60 -14.98
CA ARG A 115 17.73 -11.68 -13.60
C ARG A 115 16.66 -10.62 -13.36
N VAL A 116 15.88 -10.78 -12.29
CA VAL A 116 14.86 -9.77 -11.94
C VAL A 116 15.55 -8.53 -11.37
N VAL A 117 15.59 -7.45 -12.16
CA VAL A 117 16.15 -6.14 -11.78
C VAL A 117 15.10 -5.03 -11.72
N SER A 118 13.92 -5.27 -12.30
CA SER A 118 12.83 -4.29 -12.33
C SER A 118 11.49 -4.96 -12.08
N GLY A 119 10.65 -4.30 -11.26
CA GLY A 119 9.28 -4.68 -11.04
C GLY A 119 8.32 -3.83 -11.90
N GLY A 120 7.32 -4.46 -12.48
CA GLY A 120 6.24 -3.79 -13.20
C GLY A 120 4.91 -3.84 -12.42
N SER A 121 4.96 -4.13 -11.11
CA SER A 121 3.75 -4.20 -10.29
C SER A 121 3.32 -2.82 -9.81
N THR A 122 2.05 -2.50 -9.96
CA THR A 122 1.41 -1.28 -9.48
C THR A 122 1.03 -1.38 -8.01
N LEU A 123 0.64 -0.28 -7.37
CA LEU A 123 0.08 -0.28 -6.01
C LEU A 123 -1.17 -1.15 -5.91
N SER A 124 -2.10 -1.06 -6.88
CA SER A 124 -3.30 -1.91 -6.93
C SER A 124 -2.95 -3.40 -7.01
N MET A 125 -1.90 -3.76 -7.75
CA MET A 125 -1.41 -5.14 -7.81
C MET A 125 -0.81 -5.59 -6.47
N GLN A 126 -0.17 -4.69 -5.73
CA GLN A 126 0.36 -4.99 -4.40
C GLN A 126 -0.79 -5.21 -3.41
N VAL A 127 -1.80 -4.32 -3.39
CA VAL A 127 -3.00 -4.48 -2.56
C VAL A 127 -3.74 -5.79 -2.89
N ALA A 128 -3.94 -6.10 -4.16
CA ALA A 128 -4.56 -7.35 -4.59
C ALA A 128 -3.80 -8.58 -4.06
N ARG A 129 -2.48 -8.52 -4.01
CA ARG A 129 -1.65 -9.58 -3.45
C ARG A 129 -1.69 -9.66 -1.92
N LEU A 130 -1.79 -8.52 -1.23
CA LEU A 130 -1.95 -8.48 0.23
C LEU A 130 -3.28 -9.08 0.65
N LEU A 131 -4.36 -8.77 -0.08
CA LEU A 131 -5.69 -9.32 0.17
C LEU A 131 -5.82 -10.79 -0.22
N HIS A 132 -5.15 -11.21 -1.30
CA HIS A 132 -5.21 -12.56 -1.84
C HIS A 132 -3.79 -13.10 -2.13
N PRO A 133 -3.08 -13.59 -1.10
CA PRO A 133 -1.75 -14.15 -1.26
C PRO A 133 -1.72 -15.31 -2.26
N HIS A 134 -0.74 -15.34 -3.14
CA HIS A 134 -0.56 -16.37 -4.16
C HIS A 134 0.92 -16.64 -4.41
N SER A 135 1.21 -17.80 -5.00
CA SER A 135 2.57 -18.22 -5.33
C SER A 135 3.24 -17.29 -6.36
N ARG A 136 4.57 -17.20 -6.32
CA ARG A 136 5.37 -16.39 -7.28
C ARG A 136 5.59 -17.17 -8.60
N THR A 137 4.51 -17.55 -9.26
CA THR A 137 4.49 -18.25 -10.55
C THR A 137 3.82 -17.38 -11.62
N LEU A 138 3.92 -17.75 -12.90
CA LEU A 138 3.19 -17.09 -13.97
C LEU A 138 1.68 -17.19 -13.75
N TRP A 139 1.19 -18.33 -13.26
CA TRP A 139 -0.22 -18.52 -12.91
C TRP A 139 -0.64 -17.61 -11.74
N GLY A 140 0.17 -17.54 -10.69
CA GLY A 140 -0.06 -16.59 -9.60
C GLY A 140 -0.07 -15.14 -10.09
N LYS A 141 0.77 -14.80 -11.08
CA LYS A 141 0.75 -13.46 -11.68
C LYS A 141 -0.55 -13.21 -12.48
N ALA A 142 -1.08 -14.21 -13.18
CA ALA A 142 -2.36 -14.09 -13.86
C ALA A 142 -3.53 -13.89 -12.86
N ILE A 143 -3.54 -14.63 -11.76
CA ILE A 143 -4.50 -14.44 -10.66
C ILE A 143 -4.37 -13.03 -10.08
N GLN A 144 -3.16 -12.55 -9.83
CA GLN A 144 -2.94 -11.19 -9.33
C GLN A 144 -3.53 -10.14 -10.28
N ILE A 145 -3.32 -10.27 -11.59
CA ILE A 145 -3.88 -9.38 -12.60
C ILE A 145 -5.41 -9.39 -12.55
N ALA A 146 -6.03 -10.57 -12.53
CA ALA A 146 -7.48 -10.70 -12.45
C ALA A 146 -8.05 -10.06 -11.18
N ARG A 147 -7.43 -10.32 -10.00
CA ARG A 147 -7.81 -9.71 -8.72
C ARG A 147 -7.58 -8.20 -8.69
N THR A 148 -6.56 -7.70 -9.38
CA THR A 148 -6.32 -6.27 -9.50
C THR A 148 -7.41 -5.58 -10.30
N LEU A 149 -7.82 -6.15 -11.44
CA LEU A 149 -8.91 -5.60 -12.24
C LEU A 149 -10.24 -5.64 -11.49
N GLN A 150 -10.49 -6.72 -10.74
CA GLN A 150 -11.64 -6.84 -9.85
C GLN A 150 -11.63 -5.76 -8.76
N LEU A 151 -10.47 -5.53 -8.11
CA LEU A 151 -10.29 -4.50 -7.10
C LEU A 151 -10.61 -3.10 -7.65
N GLU A 152 -10.09 -2.76 -8.83
CA GLU A 152 -10.33 -1.47 -9.50
C GLU A 152 -11.78 -1.31 -10.03
N ALA A 153 -12.49 -2.41 -10.23
CA ALA A 153 -13.91 -2.36 -10.59
C ALA A 153 -14.82 -2.09 -9.39
N HIS A 154 -14.40 -2.45 -8.19
CA HIS A 154 -15.18 -2.32 -6.96
C HIS A 154 -14.79 -1.11 -6.10
N LEU A 155 -13.53 -0.67 -6.16
CA LEU A 155 -12.98 0.39 -5.32
C LEU A 155 -12.39 1.52 -6.16
N ASN A 156 -12.53 2.74 -5.66
CA ASN A 156 -11.85 3.88 -6.23
C ASN A 156 -10.36 3.93 -5.79
N LYS A 157 -9.57 4.80 -6.43
CA LYS A 157 -8.13 4.93 -6.17
C LYS A 157 -7.79 5.30 -4.73
N GLN A 158 -8.59 6.13 -4.09
CA GLN A 158 -8.38 6.55 -2.71
C GLN A 158 -8.62 5.38 -1.74
N GLU A 159 -9.65 4.56 -1.99
CA GLU A 159 -9.94 3.36 -1.22
C GLU A 159 -8.82 2.32 -1.37
N ILE A 160 -8.31 2.11 -2.59
CA ILE A 160 -7.17 1.21 -2.84
C ILE A 160 -5.91 1.71 -2.13
N LEU A 161 -5.63 3.02 -2.22
CA LEU A 161 -4.49 3.61 -1.51
C LEU A 161 -4.65 3.47 0.00
N ASN A 162 -5.85 3.70 0.52
CA ASN A 162 -6.14 3.54 1.94
C ASN A 162 -5.92 2.08 2.42
N LEU A 163 -6.29 1.09 1.61
CA LEU A 163 -5.95 -0.31 1.89
C LEU A 163 -4.44 -0.54 1.92
N TYR A 164 -3.69 0.04 0.97
CA TYR A 164 -2.24 -0.05 0.98
C TYR A 164 -1.63 0.53 2.27
N LEU A 165 -2.07 1.72 2.68
CA LEU A 165 -1.59 2.40 3.90
C LEU A 165 -1.78 1.55 5.16
N ASN A 166 -2.81 0.71 5.18
CA ASN A 166 -3.16 -0.13 6.34
C ASN A 166 -2.59 -1.55 6.27
N LEU A 167 -2.25 -2.07 5.07
CA LEU A 167 -1.87 -3.47 4.88
C LEU A 167 -0.41 -3.67 4.48
N ALA A 168 0.29 -2.63 4.03
CA ALA A 168 1.68 -2.75 3.59
C ALA A 168 2.55 -3.30 4.74
N PRO A 169 3.46 -4.27 4.46
CA PRO A 169 4.33 -4.85 5.49
C PRO A 169 5.53 -3.95 5.76
N PHE A 170 5.86 -3.75 7.05
CA PHE A 170 7.00 -2.94 7.50
C PHE A 170 8.07 -3.75 8.25
N GLY A 171 7.93 -5.07 8.26
CA GLY A 171 8.86 -6.00 8.89
C GLY A 171 8.35 -6.64 10.18
N GLY A 172 8.66 -7.91 10.34
CA GLY A 172 8.12 -8.72 11.42
C GLY A 172 6.60 -8.81 11.33
N THR A 173 5.93 -8.48 12.42
CA THR A 173 4.46 -8.46 12.55
C THR A 173 3.86 -7.05 12.45
N ILE A 174 4.60 -6.08 11.89
CA ILE A 174 4.16 -4.69 11.75
C ILE A 174 3.59 -4.51 10.34
N GLU A 175 2.33 -4.14 10.26
CA GLU A 175 1.64 -3.80 9.01
C GLU A 175 0.91 -2.46 9.13
N GLY A 176 0.89 -1.72 8.03
CA GLY A 176 0.35 -0.38 7.93
C GLY A 176 1.30 0.73 8.41
N VAL A 177 1.20 1.88 7.75
CA VAL A 177 2.11 3.01 7.98
C VAL A 177 1.99 3.60 9.38
N GLN A 178 0.78 3.60 9.95
CA GLN A 178 0.55 4.15 11.29
C GLN A 178 1.26 3.31 12.37
N ALA A 179 1.14 1.98 12.27
CA ALA A 179 1.83 1.07 13.17
C ALA A 179 3.36 1.17 13.00
N ALA A 180 3.85 1.28 11.76
CA ALA A 180 5.26 1.47 11.48
C ALA A 180 5.80 2.79 12.02
N SER A 181 5.07 3.89 11.84
CA SER A 181 5.43 5.21 12.34
C SER A 181 5.56 5.22 13.86
N PHE A 182 4.56 4.72 14.60
CA PHE A 182 4.65 4.61 16.04
C PHE A 182 5.74 3.66 16.52
N THR A 183 5.93 2.53 15.80
CA THR A 183 6.91 1.53 16.22
C THR A 183 8.34 2.00 16.03
N TYR A 184 8.65 2.58 14.86
CA TYR A 184 10.03 2.96 14.53
C TYR A 184 10.36 4.40 14.85
N LEU A 185 9.38 5.32 14.87
CA LEU A 185 9.62 6.76 14.99
C LEU A 185 8.92 7.42 16.18
N HIS A 186 8.08 6.66 16.92
CA HIS A 186 7.36 7.10 18.11
C HIS A 186 6.44 8.31 17.89
N LYS A 187 5.93 8.49 16.67
CA LYS A 187 5.00 9.56 16.31
C LYS A 187 3.91 9.09 15.35
N PRO A 188 2.80 9.83 15.24
CA PRO A 188 1.75 9.51 14.28
C PRO A 188 2.23 9.73 12.83
N ALA A 189 1.67 8.96 11.90
CA ALA A 189 2.04 9.02 10.49
C ALA A 189 1.76 10.39 9.82
N ARG A 190 0.86 11.20 10.37
CA ARG A 190 0.60 12.56 9.89
C ARG A 190 1.78 13.53 10.11
N ASP A 191 2.66 13.25 11.09
CA ASP A 191 3.75 14.12 11.50
C ASP A 191 5.11 13.68 10.92
N LEU A 192 5.10 12.78 9.93
CA LEU A 192 6.32 12.33 9.26
C LEU A 192 6.98 13.48 8.50
N THR A 193 8.27 13.68 8.76
CA THR A 193 9.13 14.55 7.96
C THR A 193 9.37 13.93 6.58
N LEU A 194 9.98 14.69 5.68
CA LEU A 194 10.32 14.24 4.33
C LEU A 194 11.31 13.05 4.36
N ALA A 195 12.30 13.09 5.26
CA ALA A 195 13.28 12.01 5.44
C ALA A 195 12.63 10.74 6.03
N GLU A 196 11.78 10.90 7.04
CA GLU A 196 11.06 9.79 7.67
C GLU A 196 10.04 9.16 6.73
N ALA A 197 9.32 9.97 5.96
CA ALA A 197 8.40 9.53 4.91
C ALA A 197 9.13 8.70 3.86
N ALA A 198 10.27 9.16 3.37
CA ALA A 198 11.10 8.40 2.43
C ALA A 198 11.64 7.11 3.05
N LEU A 199 12.04 7.13 4.33
CA LEU A 199 12.46 5.92 5.04
C LEU A 199 11.34 4.88 5.08
N LEU A 200 10.15 5.26 5.55
CA LEU A 200 9.04 4.32 5.64
C LEU A 200 8.57 3.85 4.26
N ALA A 201 8.64 4.69 3.21
CA ALA A 201 8.21 4.31 1.86
C ALA A 201 9.07 3.20 1.22
N VAL A 202 10.33 3.04 1.62
CA VAL A 202 11.20 1.97 1.07
C VAL A 202 11.04 0.63 1.80
N LEU A 203 10.49 0.61 3.02
CA LEU A 203 10.42 -0.62 3.83
C LEU A 203 9.57 -1.72 3.21
N PRO A 204 8.37 -1.46 2.64
CA PRO A 204 7.50 -2.50 2.08
C PRO A 204 8.13 -3.30 0.95
N GLN A 205 9.11 -2.75 0.23
CA GLN A 205 9.80 -3.44 -0.86
C GLN A 205 10.66 -4.62 -0.35
N ALA A 206 11.30 -4.45 0.81
CA ALA A 206 12.18 -5.45 1.39
C ALA A 206 12.12 -5.38 2.94
N PRO A 207 10.95 -5.67 3.53
CA PRO A 207 10.68 -5.37 4.94
C PRO A 207 11.61 -6.09 5.92
N SER A 208 12.18 -7.23 5.53
CA SER A 208 13.16 -7.93 6.37
C SER A 208 14.56 -7.34 6.27
N ASN A 209 14.93 -6.76 5.11
CA ASN A 209 16.28 -6.28 4.82
C ASN A 209 16.47 -4.80 5.16
N TYR A 210 15.37 -4.03 5.21
CA TYR A 210 15.41 -2.59 5.45
C TYR A 210 14.86 -2.21 6.83
N ARG A 211 14.69 -3.18 7.74
CA ARG A 211 14.30 -2.88 9.13
C ARG A 211 15.28 -1.90 9.76
N PRO A 212 14.85 -0.66 10.06
CA PRO A 212 15.77 0.39 10.47
C PRO A 212 16.33 0.17 11.89
N ASP A 213 15.63 -0.60 12.72
CA ASP A 213 16.08 -1.02 14.05
C ASP A 213 17.17 -2.10 14.01
N ARG A 214 17.32 -2.83 12.90
CA ARG A 214 18.31 -3.92 12.74
C ARG A 214 19.39 -3.58 11.72
N TYR A 215 19.03 -2.87 10.67
CA TYR A 215 19.89 -2.56 9.53
C TYR A 215 19.82 -1.07 9.18
N PRO A 216 20.18 -0.17 10.13
CA PRO A 216 20.01 1.28 9.97
C PRO A 216 20.73 1.83 8.74
N GLU A 217 21.95 1.37 8.46
CA GLU A 217 22.74 1.82 7.32
C GLU A 217 22.08 1.45 5.98
N GLN A 218 21.55 0.22 5.87
CA GLN A 218 20.88 -0.23 4.65
C GLN A 218 19.56 0.53 4.44
N ALA A 219 18.82 0.75 5.52
CA ALA A 219 17.60 1.55 5.52
C ALA A 219 17.88 2.99 5.10
N GLN A 220 18.94 3.61 5.63
CA GLN A 220 19.38 4.95 5.27
C GLN A 220 19.81 5.02 3.80
N GLN A 221 20.60 4.08 3.30
CA GLN A 221 21.00 4.04 1.89
C GLN A 221 19.79 3.92 0.96
N ALA A 222 18.80 3.10 1.31
CA ALA A 222 17.56 2.96 0.54
C ALA A 222 16.74 4.25 0.55
N ARG A 223 16.60 4.90 1.72
CA ARG A 223 15.97 6.21 1.90
C ARG A 223 16.64 7.26 1.01
N ASP A 224 17.96 7.40 1.10
CA ASP A 224 18.73 8.41 0.36
C ASP A 224 18.63 8.20 -1.16
N LYS A 225 18.61 6.94 -1.59
CA LYS A 225 18.38 6.60 -3.00
C LYS A 225 16.99 7.06 -3.46
N LEU A 226 15.97 6.88 -2.63
CA LEU A 226 14.62 7.35 -2.93
C LEU A 226 14.55 8.86 -2.96
N LEU A 227 15.10 9.55 -1.97
CA LEU A 227 15.17 11.02 -1.91
C LEU A 227 15.77 11.61 -3.20
N ARG A 228 16.96 11.11 -3.61
CA ARG A 228 17.61 11.55 -4.86
C ARG A 228 16.82 11.19 -6.12
N ARG A 229 16.03 10.10 -6.08
CA ARG A 229 15.14 9.72 -7.19
C ARG A 229 13.97 10.69 -7.32
N LEU A 230 13.30 11.05 -6.22
CA LEU A 230 12.17 11.97 -6.20
C LEU A 230 12.58 13.39 -6.64
N ALA A 231 13.77 13.85 -6.23
CA ALA A 231 14.33 15.10 -6.74
C ALA A 231 14.54 15.07 -8.26
N ARG A 232 15.14 14.01 -8.80
CA ARG A 232 15.36 13.86 -10.26
C ARG A 232 14.06 13.73 -11.05
N GLN A 233 12.99 13.24 -10.43
CA GLN A 233 11.67 13.13 -11.02
C GLN A 233 10.87 14.43 -10.96
N GLY A 234 11.36 15.43 -10.17
CA GLY A 234 10.67 16.69 -9.94
C GLY A 234 9.48 16.59 -8.99
N ASP A 235 9.36 15.48 -8.26
CA ASP A 235 8.30 15.29 -7.28
C ASP A 235 8.61 16.13 -6.01
N TRP A 236 9.89 16.30 -5.67
CA TRP A 236 10.39 17.14 -4.57
C TRP A 236 11.49 18.07 -5.05
N THR A 237 11.64 19.24 -4.40
CA THR A 237 12.70 20.19 -4.76
C THR A 237 14.07 19.70 -4.32
N ALA A 238 15.11 20.14 -5.02
CA ALA A 238 16.49 19.77 -4.70
C ALA A 238 16.90 20.25 -3.30
N GLU A 239 16.44 21.43 -2.90
CA GLU A 239 16.71 22.04 -1.59
C GLU A 239 16.06 21.24 -0.45
N ALA A 240 14.79 20.86 -0.61
CA ALA A 240 14.08 20.04 0.39
C ALA A 240 14.72 18.66 0.54
N VAL A 241 15.14 18.06 -0.58
CA VAL A 241 15.85 16.77 -0.56
C VAL A 241 17.25 16.91 0.05
N ALA A 242 17.98 18.00 -0.20
CA ALA A 242 19.28 18.24 0.44
C ALA A 242 19.14 18.30 1.97
N GLN A 243 18.16 19.03 2.48
CA GLN A 243 17.85 19.07 3.92
C GLN A 243 17.48 17.71 4.48
N ALA A 244 16.63 16.96 3.77
CA ALA A 244 16.22 15.63 4.20
C ALA A 244 17.36 14.59 4.20
N LEU A 245 18.38 14.78 3.36
CA LEU A 245 19.58 13.94 3.35
C LEU A 245 20.48 14.17 4.58
N GLU A 246 20.49 15.38 5.13
CA GLU A 246 21.23 15.74 6.34
C GLU A 246 20.49 15.30 7.62
N GLU A 247 19.17 15.09 7.54
CA GLU A 247 18.38 14.66 8.68
C GLU A 247 18.75 13.25 9.13
N GLN A 248 19.19 13.11 10.39
CA GLN A 248 19.43 11.82 11.01
C GLN A 248 18.09 11.25 11.50
N VAL A 249 17.60 10.23 10.80
CA VAL A 249 16.40 9.49 11.24
C VAL A 249 16.81 8.39 12.20
N VAL A 250 16.50 8.61 13.48
CA VAL A 250 16.72 7.61 14.53
C VAL A 250 15.52 6.70 14.61
N ALA A 251 15.71 5.43 14.29
CA ALA A 251 14.68 4.43 14.44
C ALA A 251 14.86 3.63 15.73
N PHE A 252 13.74 3.36 16.39
CA PHE A 252 13.71 2.64 17.66
C PHE A 252 13.43 1.15 17.44
N PRO A 253 13.92 0.27 18.32
CA PRO A 253 13.48 -1.13 18.30
C PRO A 253 11.99 -1.22 18.62
N PRO A 254 11.27 -2.19 18.02
CA PRO A 254 9.84 -2.34 18.24
C PRO A 254 9.49 -2.47 19.73
N ARG A 255 8.78 -1.48 20.22
CA ARG A 255 8.18 -1.47 21.56
C ARG A 255 6.75 -1.01 21.41
N HIS A 256 5.83 -1.80 21.94
CA HIS A 256 4.42 -1.42 21.94
C HIS A 256 4.13 -0.61 23.21
N PRO A 257 3.40 0.51 23.10
CA PRO A 257 3.02 1.32 24.24
C PRO A 257 2.30 0.46 25.29
N GLN A 258 2.68 0.62 26.55
CA GLN A 258 2.07 -0.09 27.69
C GLN A 258 1.66 0.88 28.79
N HIS A 259 1.19 2.06 28.39
CA HIS A 259 0.64 3.04 29.32
C HIS A 259 -0.81 2.64 29.68
N ALA A 260 -1.21 2.95 30.91
CA ALA A 260 -2.54 2.67 31.45
C ALA A 260 -3.07 1.24 31.18
N PRO A 261 -2.34 0.16 31.51
CA PRO A 261 -2.65 -1.21 31.06
C PRO A 261 -3.99 -1.75 31.57
N LEU A 262 -4.40 -1.39 32.80
CA LEU A 262 -5.67 -1.82 33.38
C LEU A 262 -6.86 -1.13 32.71
N LEU A 263 -6.76 0.20 32.52
CA LEU A 263 -7.78 0.97 31.81
C LEU A 263 -7.96 0.46 30.38
N ALA A 264 -6.86 0.26 29.66
CA ALA A 264 -6.92 -0.21 28.27
C ALA A 264 -7.61 -1.59 28.15
N ARG A 265 -7.30 -2.53 29.04
CA ARG A 265 -7.98 -3.85 29.07
C ARG A 265 -9.47 -3.73 29.36
N ARG A 266 -9.85 -2.85 30.27
CA ARG A 266 -11.26 -2.60 30.61
C ARG A 266 -11.99 -2.02 29.40
N LEU A 267 -11.45 -0.98 28.79
CA LEU A 267 -12.07 -0.30 27.65
C LEU A 267 -12.27 -1.25 26.45
N ILE A 268 -11.31 -2.12 26.16
CA ILE A 268 -11.46 -3.12 25.08
C ILE A 268 -12.56 -4.13 25.40
N ALA A 269 -12.69 -4.55 26.66
CA ALA A 269 -13.76 -5.45 27.06
C ALA A 269 -15.15 -4.79 26.96
N GLU A 270 -15.22 -3.48 27.22
CA GLU A 270 -16.45 -2.67 27.11
C GLU A 270 -16.79 -2.33 25.64
N HIS A 271 -15.76 -2.21 24.76
CA HIS A 271 -15.87 -1.80 23.34
C HIS A 271 -15.21 -2.79 22.39
N PRO A 272 -15.63 -4.07 22.33
CA PRO A 272 -14.93 -5.12 21.58
C PRO A 272 -14.96 -4.92 20.05
N GLN A 273 -15.84 -4.07 19.53
CA GLN A 273 -15.99 -3.80 18.10
C GLN A 273 -15.25 -2.54 17.62
N GLU A 274 -14.69 -1.76 18.56
CA GLU A 274 -13.99 -0.52 18.21
C GLU A 274 -12.51 -0.80 17.97
N ALA A 275 -12.01 -0.48 16.78
CA ALA A 275 -10.58 -0.61 16.47
C ALA A 275 -9.74 0.48 17.15
N VAL A 276 -10.29 1.68 17.34
CA VAL A 276 -9.64 2.78 18.05
C VAL A 276 -10.54 3.31 19.16
N ILE A 277 -10.12 3.18 20.40
CA ILE A 277 -10.84 3.69 21.58
C ILE A 277 -10.12 4.93 22.07
N ARG A 278 -10.76 6.09 21.95
CA ARG A 278 -10.19 7.36 22.38
C ARG A 278 -10.58 7.65 23.84
N THR A 279 -9.59 7.97 24.66
CA THR A 279 -9.79 8.37 26.06
C THR A 279 -9.71 9.88 26.23
N THR A 280 -10.04 10.35 27.42
CA THR A 280 -9.86 11.75 27.85
C THR A 280 -8.51 12.00 28.52
N LEU A 281 -7.64 10.98 28.60
CA LEU A 281 -6.30 11.10 29.18
C LEU A 281 -5.39 11.97 28.30
N GLU A 282 -4.42 12.60 28.97
CA GLU A 282 -3.35 13.41 28.37
C GLU A 282 -1.99 12.76 28.63
#